data_f0b4842c87273bacf322800c72a2e769
#
_entry.id   f0b4842c87273bacf322800c72a2e769
#
_cell.length_a   1.000
_cell.length_b   1.000
_cell.length_c   1.000
_cell.angle_alpha   90.00
_cell.angle_beta   90.00
_cell.angle_gamma   90.00
#
_symmetry.space_group_name_H-M   'P 1'
#
loop_
_entity.id
_entity.type
_entity.pdbx_description
1 polymer ?
#
loop_
_entity_poly.entity_id
_entity_poly.type
_entity_poly.pdbx_seq_one_letter_code
_entity_poly.pdbx_strand_id
1 'polypeptide(L)'
;MHSNPLRKNLKPHLWFQLYWVVYLIWFFWLDLTVKNPTYIIHAPLDDLIPFCEWFVFPYCSWFFLLAGVTALLWWYDTASYDKLCLMMFSGMTFCLILYMVLPNGLDIRPTAEAIGRDNIAMRIMQMLWNADASVNVCPSIHCQSSGCMALAFSRSKLAQDRPGLKVLAWGWALLICASTVFTKQHSIVDVVCGLALVAVWVPVLYRKPKKGM
;
A
#
# COMPACT_ATOMS: atom_id res chain seq x y z
N MET A 1 -22.39 14.73 -33.38
CA MET A 1 -22.05 14.20 -32.06
C MET A 1 -20.83 13.30 -32.21
N HIS A 2 -19.61 13.82 -32.02
CA HIS A 2 -18.40 13.00 -32.06
C HIS A 2 -18.37 12.14 -30.78
N SER A 3 -18.64 10.85 -30.93
CA SER A 3 -18.43 9.87 -29.84
C SER A 3 -16.94 9.85 -29.49
N ASN A 4 -16.61 10.32 -28.31
CA ASN A 4 -15.23 10.32 -27.78
C ASN A 4 -14.69 8.87 -27.81
N PRO A 5 -13.67 8.56 -28.64
CA PRO A 5 -13.15 7.18 -28.79
C PRO A 5 -12.63 6.59 -27.47
N LEU A 6 -12.35 7.43 -26.46
CA LEU A 6 -11.90 7.00 -25.13
C LEU A 6 -12.99 6.30 -24.31
N ARG A 7 -14.28 6.53 -24.60
CA ARG A 7 -15.38 5.91 -23.84
C ARG A 7 -15.63 4.42 -24.15
N LYS A 8 -15.22 3.94 -25.32
CA LYS A 8 -15.53 2.55 -25.74
C LYS A 8 -14.76 1.48 -24.96
N ASN A 9 -13.61 1.80 -24.39
CA ASN A 9 -12.69 0.82 -23.77
C ASN A 9 -12.63 0.89 -22.23
N LEU A 10 -13.36 1.80 -21.57
CA LEU A 10 -13.28 2.00 -20.13
C LEU A 10 -14.05 0.94 -19.31
N LYS A 11 -15.17 0.44 -19.84
CA LYS A 11 -16.06 -0.48 -19.10
C LYS A 11 -15.41 -1.81 -18.66
N PRO A 12 -14.64 -2.52 -19.53
CA PRO A 12 -14.04 -3.79 -19.14
C PRO A 12 -13.09 -3.68 -17.95
N HIS A 13 -12.33 -2.58 -17.87
CA HIS A 13 -11.31 -2.38 -16.84
C HIS A 13 -11.88 -2.10 -15.45
N LEU A 14 -13.14 -1.67 -15.34
CA LEU A 14 -13.83 -1.46 -14.06
C LEU A 14 -14.03 -2.76 -13.26
N TRP A 15 -14.06 -3.92 -13.91
CA TRP A 15 -14.21 -5.21 -13.23
C TRP A 15 -13.11 -5.45 -12.19
N PHE A 16 -11.92 -4.91 -12.38
CA PHE A 16 -10.85 -4.98 -11.39
C PHE A 16 -11.25 -4.37 -10.04
N GLN A 17 -12.17 -3.37 -10.03
CA GLN A 17 -12.62 -2.74 -8.79
C GLN A 17 -13.51 -3.64 -7.92
N LEU A 18 -14.10 -4.70 -8.49
CA LEU A 18 -14.83 -5.70 -7.72
C LEU A 18 -13.92 -6.46 -6.74
N TYR A 19 -12.61 -6.49 -7.02
CA TYR A 19 -11.63 -7.06 -6.11
C TYR A 19 -11.68 -6.43 -4.72
N TRP A 20 -11.95 -5.13 -4.63
CA TRP A 20 -12.02 -4.44 -3.33
C TRP A 20 -13.07 -5.03 -2.40
N VAL A 21 -14.20 -5.48 -2.93
CA VAL A 21 -15.24 -6.13 -2.12
C VAL A 21 -14.72 -7.43 -1.52
N VAL A 22 -14.08 -8.27 -2.35
CA VAL A 22 -13.48 -9.53 -1.89
C VAL A 22 -12.36 -9.27 -0.89
N TYR A 23 -11.48 -8.31 -1.20
CA TYR A 23 -10.36 -7.93 -0.35
C TYR A 23 -10.84 -7.45 1.03
N LEU A 24 -11.80 -6.52 1.08
CA LEU A 24 -12.27 -5.96 2.35
C LEU A 24 -12.96 -7.01 3.22
N ILE A 25 -13.80 -7.87 2.62
CA ILE A 25 -14.44 -8.97 3.36
C ILE A 25 -13.37 -9.90 3.95
N TRP A 26 -12.37 -10.28 3.16
CA TRP A 26 -11.31 -11.17 3.60
C TRP A 26 -10.40 -10.52 4.63
N PHE A 27 -10.00 -9.28 4.43
CA PHE A 27 -9.17 -8.51 5.36
C PHE A 27 -9.84 -8.37 6.74
N PHE A 28 -11.09 -7.88 6.78
CA PHE A 28 -11.82 -7.74 8.04
C PHE A 28 -12.11 -9.09 8.71
N TRP A 29 -12.36 -10.13 7.94
CA TRP A 29 -12.49 -11.47 8.51
C TRP A 29 -11.20 -11.92 9.21
N LEU A 30 -10.03 -11.69 8.61
CA LEU A 30 -8.73 -11.99 9.23
C LEU A 30 -8.50 -11.14 10.48
N ASP A 31 -8.79 -9.85 10.43
CA ASP A 31 -8.62 -8.94 11.57
C ASP A 31 -9.50 -9.32 12.76
N LEU A 32 -10.70 -9.81 12.50
CA LEU A 32 -11.62 -10.31 13.52
C LEU A 32 -11.24 -11.68 14.07
N THR A 33 -10.61 -12.55 13.30
CA THR A 33 -10.32 -13.93 13.69
C THR A 33 -8.94 -14.12 14.29
N VAL A 34 -7.93 -13.41 13.80
CA VAL A 34 -6.55 -13.46 14.32
C VAL A 34 -6.42 -12.55 15.54
N LYS A 35 -6.62 -13.10 16.74
CA LYS A 35 -6.47 -12.33 18.00
C LYS A 35 -5.11 -12.49 18.65
N ASN A 36 -4.49 -13.66 18.48
CA ASN A 36 -3.19 -14.01 19.04
C ASN A 36 -2.28 -14.45 17.90
N PRO A 37 -1.48 -13.55 17.33
CA PRO A 37 -0.56 -13.90 16.26
C PRO A 37 0.50 -14.88 16.75
N THR A 38 0.83 -15.87 15.91
CA THR A 38 1.86 -16.87 16.24
C THR A 38 3.26 -16.27 16.14
N TYR A 39 3.44 -15.32 15.24
CA TYR A 39 4.72 -14.71 14.94
C TYR A 39 4.70 -13.22 15.26
N ILE A 40 5.56 -12.77 16.16
CA ILE A 40 5.76 -11.35 16.44
C ILE A 40 6.89 -10.84 15.54
N ILE A 41 6.58 -9.85 14.73
CA ILE A 41 7.55 -9.23 13.82
C ILE A 41 8.20 -8.07 14.56
N HIS A 42 9.50 -8.18 14.76
CA HIS A 42 10.31 -7.18 15.45
C HIS A 42 11.75 -7.20 14.91
N ALA A 43 12.30 -6.04 14.68
CA ALA A 43 13.72 -5.88 14.35
C ALA A 43 14.37 -4.88 15.31
N PRO A 44 15.66 -5.03 15.66
CA PRO A 44 16.35 -4.08 16.55
C PRO A 44 16.30 -2.62 16.07
N LEU A 45 16.16 -2.41 14.77
CA LEU A 45 16.00 -1.07 14.19
C LEU A 45 14.65 -0.42 14.57
N ASP A 46 13.63 -1.22 14.84
CA ASP A 46 12.31 -0.70 15.24
C ASP A 46 12.37 0.03 16.58
N ASP A 47 13.25 -0.39 17.47
CA ASP A 47 13.45 0.23 18.79
C ASP A 47 14.14 1.60 18.69
N LEU A 48 14.96 1.79 17.66
CA LEU A 48 15.70 3.04 17.43
C LEU A 48 14.82 4.11 16.75
N ILE A 49 13.73 3.72 16.10
CA ILE A 49 12.82 4.63 15.41
C ILE A 49 11.80 5.16 16.42
N PRO A 50 11.76 6.48 16.72
CA PRO A 50 10.84 7.02 17.70
C PRO A 50 9.39 7.00 17.15
N PHE A 51 8.42 6.85 18.06
CA PHE A 51 7.03 7.09 17.72
C PHE A 51 6.79 8.58 17.45
N CYS A 52 6.11 8.88 16.35
CA CYS A 52 5.72 10.24 16.00
C CYS A 52 4.28 10.26 15.43
N GLU A 53 3.33 10.75 16.22
CA GLU A 53 1.92 10.82 15.86
C GLU A 53 1.63 11.65 14.61
N TRP A 54 2.46 12.66 14.31
CA TRP A 54 2.27 13.53 13.15
C TRP A 54 2.39 12.78 11.81
N PHE A 55 3.06 11.63 11.80
CA PHE A 55 3.09 10.76 10.64
C PHE A 55 1.76 10.07 10.33
N VAL A 56 0.74 10.25 11.18
CA VAL A 56 -0.64 9.81 10.87
C VAL A 56 -1.18 10.47 9.60
N PHE A 57 -0.83 11.74 9.32
CA PHE A 57 -1.30 12.43 8.13
C PHE A 57 -0.74 11.82 6.84
N PRO A 58 0.58 11.63 6.66
CA PRO A 58 1.07 10.88 5.51
C PRO A 58 0.57 9.43 5.49
N TYR A 59 0.40 8.77 6.64
CA TYR A 59 -0.21 7.44 6.70
C TYR A 59 -1.62 7.44 6.09
N CYS A 60 -2.50 8.30 6.56
CA CYS A 60 -3.86 8.43 6.03
C CYS A 60 -3.90 8.91 4.56
N SER A 61 -2.86 9.61 4.10
CA SER A 61 -2.76 10.05 2.70
C SER A 61 -2.66 8.89 1.71
N TRP A 62 -2.39 7.67 2.19
CA TRP A 62 -2.42 6.45 1.39
C TRP A 62 -3.75 6.26 0.65
N PHE A 63 -4.88 6.57 1.29
CA PHE A 63 -6.19 6.48 0.65
C PHE A 63 -6.32 7.45 -0.53
N PHE A 64 -5.77 8.67 -0.41
CA PHE A 64 -5.78 9.65 -1.49
C PHE A 64 -4.84 9.25 -2.64
N LEU A 65 -3.66 8.70 -2.32
CA LEU A 65 -2.74 8.17 -3.32
C LEU A 65 -3.41 7.02 -4.09
N LEU A 66 -4.03 6.09 -3.37
CA LEU A 66 -4.73 4.94 -3.93
C LEU A 66 -5.85 5.37 -4.88
N ALA A 67 -6.77 6.21 -4.42
CA ALA A 67 -7.88 6.68 -5.24
C ALA A 67 -7.40 7.55 -6.42
N GLY A 68 -6.47 8.48 -6.17
CA GLY A 68 -5.97 9.42 -7.16
C GLY A 68 -5.20 8.75 -8.29
N VAL A 69 -4.23 7.91 -7.96
CA VAL A 69 -3.42 7.21 -8.99
C VAL A 69 -4.28 6.23 -9.78
N THR A 70 -5.15 5.47 -9.11
CA THR A 70 -6.06 4.52 -9.76
C THR A 70 -6.98 5.25 -10.73
N ALA A 71 -7.62 6.34 -10.32
CA ALA A 71 -8.52 7.13 -11.16
C ALA A 71 -7.77 7.79 -12.34
N LEU A 72 -6.60 8.38 -12.10
CA LEU A 72 -5.79 9.01 -13.15
C LEU A 72 -5.35 8.00 -14.21
N LEU A 73 -4.84 6.84 -13.80
CA LEU A 73 -4.41 5.80 -14.74
C LEU A 73 -5.60 5.20 -15.49
N TRP A 74 -6.70 4.93 -14.80
CA TRP A 74 -7.92 4.44 -15.45
C TRP A 74 -8.43 5.41 -16.52
N TRP A 75 -8.36 6.70 -16.26
CA TRP A 75 -8.86 7.72 -17.19
C TRP A 75 -7.92 8.01 -18.36
N TYR A 76 -6.61 8.07 -18.09
CA TYR A 76 -5.63 8.56 -19.07
C TYR A 76 -4.72 7.47 -19.66
N ASP A 77 -4.53 6.35 -18.97
CA ASP A 77 -3.62 5.27 -19.40
C ASP A 77 -4.08 3.90 -18.88
N THR A 78 -5.10 3.33 -19.52
CA THR A 78 -5.69 2.04 -19.14
C THR A 78 -4.69 0.89 -19.14
N ALA A 79 -3.68 0.91 -20.00
CA ALA A 79 -2.64 -0.12 -20.00
C ALA A 79 -1.77 -0.08 -18.73
N SER A 80 -1.46 1.12 -18.22
CA SER A 80 -0.77 1.27 -16.94
C SER A 80 -1.70 0.99 -15.77
N TYR A 81 -2.99 1.30 -15.88
CA TYR A 81 -4.01 0.91 -14.91
C TYR A 81 -4.12 -0.61 -14.74
N ASP A 82 -4.20 -1.37 -15.84
CA ASP A 82 -4.27 -2.83 -15.79
C ASP A 82 -3.04 -3.45 -15.12
N LYS A 83 -1.85 -2.91 -15.42
CA LYS A 83 -0.61 -3.33 -14.75
C LYS A 83 -0.64 -3.00 -13.27
N LEU A 84 -1.12 -1.81 -12.90
CA LEU A 84 -1.29 -1.44 -11.49
C LEU A 84 -2.21 -2.43 -10.77
N CYS A 85 -3.40 -2.68 -11.32
CA CYS A 85 -4.37 -3.61 -10.72
C CYS A 85 -3.77 -5.01 -10.57
N LEU A 86 -3.10 -5.52 -11.60
CA LEU A 86 -2.47 -6.84 -11.54
C LEU A 86 -1.40 -6.92 -10.45
N MET A 87 -0.46 -5.97 -10.40
CA MET A 87 0.60 -5.95 -9.37
C MET A 87 0.03 -5.79 -7.97
N MET A 88 -0.84 -4.81 -7.80
CA MET A 88 -1.38 -4.44 -6.50
C MET A 88 -2.27 -5.55 -5.94
N PHE A 89 -3.23 -6.03 -6.72
CA PHE A 89 -4.20 -7.01 -6.24
C PHE A 89 -3.58 -8.40 -6.04
N SER A 90 -2.66 -8.83 -6.90
CA SER A 90 -1.94 -10.08 -6.67
C SER A 90 -1.05 -10.02 -5.43
N GLY A 91 -0.37 -8.89 -5.21
CA GLY A 91 0.45 -8.69 -4.01
C GLY A 91 -0.40 -8.64 -2.73
N MET A 92 -1.54 -7.92 -2.75
CA MET A 92 -2.48 -7.89 -1.63
C MET A 92 -3.07 -9.28 -1.34
N THR A 93 -3.45 -10.04 -2.38
CA THR A 93 -3.92 -11.42 -2.23
C THR A 93 -2.84 -12.31 -1.61
N PHE A 94 -1.59 -12.15 -2.05
CA PHE A 94 -0.46 -12.88 -1.46
C PHE A 94 -0.29 -12.54 0.03
N CYS A 95 -0.40 -11.26 0.41
CA CYS A 95 -0.35 -10.85 1.81
C CYS A 95 -1.47 -11.52 2.63
N LEU A 96 -2.73 -11.50 2.14
CA LEU A 96 -3.85 -12.12 2.85
C LEU A 96 -3.67 -13.64 3.03
N ILE A 97 -3.18 -14.33 1.98
CA ILE A 97 -2.85 -15.77 2.09
C ILE A 97 -1.76 -15.97 3.14
N LEU A 98 -0.72 -15.14 3.13
CA LEU A 98 0.37 -15.27 4.07
C LEU A 98 -0.09 -15.01 5.51
N TYR A 99 -0.97 -14.06 5.75
CA TYR A 99 -1.57 -13.78 7.06
C TYR A 99 -2.39 -14.97 7.58
N MET A 100 -3.05 -15.71 6.69
CA MET A 100 -3.76 -16.96 7.07
C MET A 100 -2.81 -18.09 7.47
N VAL A 101 -1.72 -18.25 6.69
CA VAL A 101 -0.78 -19.36 6.88
C VAL A 101 0.22 -19.07 8.00
N LEU A 102 0.63 -17.83 8.12
CA LEU A 102 1.59 -17.33 9.11
C LEU A 102 1.00 -16.12 9.86
N PRO A 103 0.04 -16.34 10.77
CA PRO A 103 -0.56 -15.28 11.56
C PRO A 103 0.52 -14.49 12.31
N ASN A 104 0.66 -13.22 11.97
CA ASN A 104 1.72 -12.38 12.49
C ASN A 104 1.18 -11.06 13.05
N GLY A 105 1.99 -10.42 13.89
CA GLY A 105 1.61 -9.18 14.56
C GLY A 105 2.81 -8.41 15.08
N LEU A 106 2.54 -7.29 15.75
CA LEU A 106 3.53 -6.39 16.33
C LEU A 106 3.29 -6.21 17.84
N ASP A 107 4.39 -6.00 18.57
CA ASP A 107 4.43 -5.65 20.00
C ASP A 107 5.05 -4.26 20.27
N ILE A 108 5.38 -3.49 19.22
CA ILE A 108 6.08 -2.20 19.31
C ILE A 108 5.17 -0.98 19.43
N ARG A 109 3.84 -1.18 19.42
CA ARG A 109 2.86 -0.08 19.51
C ARG A 109 2.80 0.44 20.94
N PRO A 110 3.13 1.74 21.19
CA PRO A 110 3.03 2.32 22.52
C PRO A 110 1.57 2.52 22.93
N THR A 111 1.32 2.58 24.23
CA THR A 111 -0.01 2.94 24.74
C THR A 111 -0.19 4.46 24.76
N ALA A 112 -1.44 4.94 24.67
CA ALA A 112 -1.75 6.36 24.71
C ALA A 112 -1.29 7.00 26.03
N GLU A 113 -1.41 6.26 27.14
CA GLU A 113 -0.98 6.68 28.49
C GLU A 113 0.53 6.85 28.55
N ALA A 114 1.30 5.94 27.96
CA ALA A 114 2.77 6.01 27.95
C ALA A 114 3.27 7.21 27.11
N ILE A 115 2.51 7.61 26.08
CA ILE A 115 2.85 8.78 25.25
C ILE A 115 2.54 10.09 25.99
N GLY A 116 1.43 10.16 26.73
CA GLY A 116 1.02 11.32 27.52
C GLY A 116 0.76 12.61 26.74
N ARG A 117 0.50 12.52 25.42
CA ARG A 117 0.21 13.66 24.53
C ARG A 117 -1.24 13.68 24.11
N ASP A 118 -1.88 14.86 24.18
CA ASP A 118 -3.25 15.09 23.68
C ASP A 118 -3.23 16.19 22.61
N ASN A 119 -3.23 15.77 21.36
CA ASN A 119 -3.32 16.62 20.18
C ASN A 119 -4.13 15.93 19.08
N ILE A 120 -4.44 16.68 18.02
CA ILE A 120 -5.27 16.17 16.92
C ILE A 120 -4.69 14.92 16.26
N ALA A 121 -3.36 14.87 16.07
CA ALA A 121 -2.69 13.72 15.46
C ALA A 121 -2.82 12.49 16.36
N MET A 122 -2.66 12.65 17.70
CA MET A 122 -2.81 11.56 18.66
C MET A 122 -4.23 11.03 18.71
N ARG A 123 -5.24 11.90 18.63
CA ARG A 123 -6.65 11.49 18.56
C ARG A 123 -6.94 10.66 17.31
N ILE A 124 -6.39 11.04 16.15
CA ILE A 124 -6.52 10.26 14.92
C ILE A 124 -5.78 8.91 15.08
N MET A 125 -4.59 8.88 15.70
CA MET A 125 -3.87 7.63 15.99
C MET A 125 -4.68 6.69 16.85
N GLN A 126 -5.34 7.19 17.92
CA GLN A 126 -6.21 6.38 18.78
C GLN A 126 -7.40 5.80 17.99
N MET A 127 -8.02 6.58 17.11
CA MET A 127 -9.08 6.07 16.23
C MET A 127 -8.58 4.95 15.33
N LEU A 128 -7.37 5.09 14.76
CA LEU A 128 -6.74 4.04 13.94
C LEU A 128 -6.45 2.78 14.77
N TRP A 129 -5.88 2.93 15.97
CA TRP A 129 -5.58 1.79 16.83
C TRP A 129 -6.83 1.03 17.31
N ASN A 130 -7.95 1.73 17.42
CA ASN A 130 -9.23 1.10 17.76
C ASN A 130 -9.86 0.38 16.56
N ALA A 131 -9.56 0.82 15.34
CA ALA A 131 -10.11 0.27 14.11
C ALA A 131 -9.25 -0.84 13.49
N ASP A 132 -7.94 -0.83 13.77
CA ASP A 132 -6.96 -1.72 13.16
C ASP A 132 -6.09 -2.38 14.24
N ALA A 133 -6.24 -3.66 14.42
CA ALA A 133 -5.48 -4.43 15.39
C ALA A 133 -3.99 -4.52 14.97
N SER A 134 -3.10 -4.81 15.95
CA SER A 134 -1.67 -5.01 15.68
C SER A 134 -1.36 -6.41 15.13
N VAL A 135 -2.20 -6.90 14.21
CA VAL A 135 -2.09 -8.23 13.59
C VAL A 135 -2.11 -8.12 12.07
N ASN A 136 -1.69 -9.18 11.38
CA ASN A 136 -1.70 -9.22 9.92
C ASN A 136 -0.85 -8.10 9.28
N VAL A 137 0.37 -7.94 9.73
CA VAL A 137 1.23 -6.78 9.44
C VAL A 137 2.30 -7.05 8.39
N CYS A 138 2.84 -8.28 8.32
CA CYS A 138 3.94 -8.65 7.42
C CYS A 138 3.49 -9.61 6.30
N PRO A 139 3.71 -9.22 5.02
CA PRO A 139 4.26 -7.98 4.46
C PRO A 139 3.31 -6.78 4.55
N SER A 140 3.84 -5.55 4.60
CA SER A 140 3.00 -4.36 4.65
C SER A 140 2.24 -4.12 3.33
N ILE A 141 0.91 -4.18 3.39
CA ILE A 141 0.03 -3.85 2.24
C ILE A 141 0.15 -2.36 1.87
N HIS A 142 0.33 -1.48 2.86
CA HIS A 142 0.55 -0.05 2.62
C HIS A 142 1.80 0.19 1.76
N CYS A 143 2.92 -0.47 2.10
CA CYS A 143 4.17 -0.33 1.37
C CYS A 143 4.12 -0.98 -0.01
N GLN A 144 3.54 -2.19 -0.08
CA GLN A 144 3.36 -2.91 -1.33
C GLN A 144 2.50 -2.13 -2.33
N SER A 145 1.33 -1.67 -1.92
CA SER A 145 0.41 -0.94 -2.80
C SER A 145 0.96 0.45 -3.18
N SER A 146 1.58 1.18 -2.24
CA SER A 146 2.22 2.47 -2.53
C SER A 146 3.35 2.33 -3.55
N GLY A 147 4.18 1.30 -3.40
CA GLY A 147 5.23 0.99 -4.37
C GLY A 147 4.69 0.62 -5.74
N CYS A 148 3.61 -0.18 -5.82
CA CYS A 148 2.92 -0.49 -7.08
C CYS A 148 2.37 0.76 -7.75
N MET A 149 1.74 1.66 -6.99
CA MET A 149 1.20 2.92 -7.49
C MET A 149 2.29 3.84 -8.04
N ALA A 150 3.39 4.01 -7.28
CA ALA A 150 4.52 4.82 -7.73
C ALA A 150 5.18 4.24 -8.99
N LEU A 151 5.36 2.93 -9.05
CA LEU A 151 5.94 2.24 -10.20
C LEU A 151 5.05 2.39 -11.45
N ALA A 152 3.76 2.06 -11.35
CA ALA A 152 2.83 2.13 -12.48
C ALA A 152 2.67 3.55 -12.99
N PHE A 153 2.51 4.53 -12.08
CA PHE A 153 2.42 5.94 -12.44
C PHE A 153 3.69 6.45 -13.13
N SER A 154 4.87 6.13 -12.57
CA SER A 154 6.16 6.54 -13.14
C SER A 154 6.42 5.98 -14.55
N ARG A 155 5.79 4.86 -14.88
CA ARG A 155 5.89 4.19 -16.19
C ARG A 155 4.75 4.54 -17.13
N SER A 156 3.75 5.30 -16.67
CA SER A 156 2.59 5.72 -17.45
C SER A 156 2.92 6.83 -18.45
N LYS A 157 2.04 7.00 -19.42
CA LYS A 157 2.07 8.12 -20.38
C LYS A 157 2.00 9.48 -19.69
N LEU A 158 1.40 9.55 -18.50
CA LEU A 158 1.27 10.78 -17.71
C LEU A 158 2.61 11.29 -17.20
N ALA A 159 3.50 10.38 -16.81
CA ALA A 159 4.78 10.69 -16.17
C ALA A 159 6.00 10.41 -17.05
N GLN A 160 5.83 9.81 -18.23
CA GLN A 160 6.93 9.32 -19.09
C GLN A 160 8.01 10.38 -19.28
N ASP A 161 7.64 11.61 -19.68
CA ASP A 161 8.55 12.71 -19.98
C ASP A 161 8.55 13.79 -18.90
N ARG A 162 8.08 13.47 -17.69
CA ARG A 162 7.93 14.39 -16.56
C ARG A 162 8.66 13.88 -15.32
N PRO A 163 9.99 14.07 -15.22
CA PRO A 163 10.77 13.55 -14.11
C PRO A 163 10.29 14.05 -12.74
N GLY A 164 9.81 15.29 -12.65
CA GLY A 164 9.24 15.82 -11.40
C GLY A 164 8.03 15.04 -10.89
N LEU A 165 7.14 14.56 -11.78
CA LEU A 165 6.01 13.73 -11.38
C LEU A 165 6.45 12.34 -10.90
N LYS A 166 7.51 11.78 -11.47
CA LYS A 166 8.10 10.50 -11.01
C LYS A 166 8.67 10.65 -9.61
N VAL A 167 9.44 11.73 -9.39
CA VAL A 167 10.00 12.05 -8.06
C VAL A 167 8.89 12.25 -7.04
N LEU A 168 7.84 13.00 -7.40
CA LEU A 168 6.68 13.21 -6.52
C LEU A 168 6.00 11.89 -6.14
N ALA A 169 5.73 11.03 -7.12
CA ALA A 169 5.06 9.74 -6.89
C ALA A 169 5.89 8.82 -5.96
N TRP A 170 7.18 8.69 -6.21
CA TRP A 170 8.07 7.90 -5.35
C TRP A 170 8.29 8.56 -3.99
N GLY A 171 8.44 9.88 -3.93
CA GLY A 171 8.57 10.62 -2.67
C GLY A 171 7.34 10.42 -1.78
N TRP A 172 6.14 10.49 -2.36
CA TRP A 172 4.89 10.24 -1.63
C TRP A 172 4.79 8.79 -1.16
N ALA A 173 5.07 7.81 -2.02
CA ALA A 173 5.06 6.40 -1.64
C ALA A 173 6.07 6.09 -0.52
N LEU A 174 7.29 6.63 -0.59
CA LEU A 174 8.31 6.47 0.45
C LEU A 174 7.91 7.17 1.76
N LEU A 175 7.25 8.33 1.68
CA LEU A 175 6.73 9.03 2.85
C LEU A 175 5.63 8.19 3.54
N ILE A 176 4.76 7.53 2.77
CA ILE A 176 3.78 6.58 3.33
C ILE A 176 4.51 5.40 3.97
N CYS A 177 5.50 4.79 3.32
CA CYS A 177 6.29 3.70 3.90
C CYS A 177 6.96 4.13 5.22
N ALA A 178 7.58 5.29 5.26
CA ALA A 178 8.16 5.84 6.49
C ALA A 178 7.09 6.05 7.57
N SER A 179 5.93 6.57 7.17
CA SER A 179 4.84 6.83 8.13
C SER A 179 4.35 5.57 8.84
N THR A 180 4.34 4.42 8.17
CA THR A 180 3.93 3.15 8.79
C THR A 180 4.84 2.76 9.96
N VAL A 181 6.13 3.06 9.85
CA VAL A 181 7.13 2.75 10.89
C VAL A 181 7.10 3.79 12.02
N PHE A 182 7.03 5.10 11.69
CA PHE A 182 6.95 6.16 12.70
C PHE A 182 5.64 6.15 13.50
N THR A 183 4.56 5.65 12.92
CA THR A 183 3.29 5.44 13.63
C THR A 183 3.23 4.09 14.37
N LYS A 184 4.30 3.27 14.29
CA LYS A 184 4.35 1.93 14.88
C LYS A 184 3.22 1.00 14.40
N GLN A 185 2.75 1.20 13.17
CA GLN A 185 1.80 0.33 12.50
C GLN A 185 2.50 -0.86 11.82
N HIS A 186 3.77 -0.70 11.46
CA HIS A 186 4.60 -1.73 10.82
C HIS A 186 6.03 -1.71 11.34
N SER A 187 6.66 -2.88 11.35
CA SER A 187 8.11 -3.03 11.47
C SER A 187 8.82 -2.67 10.17
N ILE A 188 10.09 -2.34 10.25
CA ILE A 188 10.93 -2.16 9.06
C ILE A 188 10.97 -3.45 8.21
N VAL A 189 10.84 -4.62 8.83
CA VAL A 189 10.74 -5.92 8.13
C VAL A 189 9.51 -5.95 7.22
N ASP A 190 8.36 -5.49 7.71
CA ASP A 190 7.11 -5.46 6.94
C ASP A 190 7.23 -4.56 5.71
N VAL A 191 7.91 -3.40 5.89
CA VAL A 191 8.20 -2.44 4.82
C VAL A 191 9.06 -3.08 3.74
N VAL A 192 10.17 -3.72 4.14
CA VAL A 192 11.09 -4.37 3.21
C VAL A 192 10.39 -5.51 2.46
N CYS A 193 9.63 -6.35 3.15
CA CYS A 193 8.87 -7.44 2.53
C CYS A 193 7.81 -6.90 1.56
N GLY A 194 7.08 -5.85 1.94
CA GLY A 194 6.10 -5.21 1.07
C GLY A 194 6.72 -4.64 -0.22
N LEU A 195 7.85 -3.93 -0.11
CA LEU A 195 8.56 -3.40 -1.27
C LEU A 195 9.21 -4.50 -2.12
N ALA A 196 9.68 -5.59 -1.51
CA ALA A 196 10.21 -6.74 -2.23
C ALA A 196 9.16 -7.36 -3.16
N LEU A 197 7.90 -7.45 -2.73
CA LEU A 197 6.80 -7.91 -3.58
C LEU A 197 6.60 -7.02 -4.82
N VAL A 198 6.82 -5.70 -4.71
CA VAL A 198 6.79 -4.81 -5.89
C VAL A 198 7.92 -5.13 -6.85
N ALA A 199 9.12 -5.38 -6.33
CA ALA A 199 10.30 -5.66 -7.14
C ALA A 199 10.14 -6.93 -7.99
N VAL A 200 9.41 -7.94 -7.53
CA VAL A 200 9.11 -9.17 -8.28
C VAL A 200 8.38 -8.87 -9.60
N TRP A 201 7.51 -7.86 -9.61
CA TRP A 201 6.73 -7.53 -10.81
C TRP A 201 7.49 -6.73 -11.87
N VAL A 202 8.60 -6.07 -11.50
CA VAL A 202 9.38 -5.27 -12.46
C VAL A 202 9.84 -6.08 -13.67
N PRO A 203 10.51 -7.23 -13.51
CA PRO A 203 10.93 -8.04 -14.66
C PRO A 203 9.76 -8.70 -15.41
N VAL A 204 8.62 -8.90 -14.76
CA VAL A 204 7.45 -9.56 -15.38
C VAL A 204 6.72 -8.59 -16.31
N LEU A 205 6.43 -7.36 -15.85
CA LEU A 205 5.55 -6.43 -16.56
C LEU A 205 6.28 -5.34 -17.34
N TYR A 206 7.55 -5.08 -17.00
CA TYR A 206 8.33 -3.96 -17.57
C TYR A 206 9.61 -4.41 -18.27
N ARG A 207 9.75 -5.71 -18.58
CA ARG A 207 10.85 -6.19 -19.44
C ARG A 207 10.78 -5.50 -20.79
N LYS A 208 11.90 -4.95 -21.25
CA LYS A 208 12.03 -4.53 -22.64
C LYS A 208 11.89 -5.79 -23.51
N PRO A 209 11.08 -5.78 -24.60
CA PRO A 209 11.09 -6.87 -25.55
C PRO A 209 12.54 -7.06 -26.02
N LYS A 210 13.04 -8.29 -26.01
CA LYS A 210 14.34 -8.60 -26.59
C LYS A 210 14.27 -8.10 -28.04
N LYS A 211 15.12 -7.11 -28.41
CA LYS A 211 15.34 -6.74 -29.82
C LYS A 211 15.70 -8.02 -30.54
N GLY A 212 14.95 -8.32 -31.58
CA GLY A 212 14.85 -9.55 -32.34
C GLY A 212 16.10 -10.43 -32.40
N MET A 213 15.85 -11.72 -32.22
CA MET A 213 16.60 -12.70 -32.96
C MET A 213 16.06 -12.73 -34.39
#